data_209a4cb18e066765db82bd33bd847623
#
_entry.id   209a4cb18e066765db82bd33bd847623
#
_cell.length_a   1.000
_cell.length_b   1.000
_cell.length_c   1.000
_cell.angle_alpha   90.00
_cell.angle_beta   90.00
_cell.angle_gamma   90.00
#
_symmetry.space_group_name_H-M   'P 1'
#
loop_
_entity.id
_entity.type
_entity.pdbx_description
1 polymer ?
#
loop_
_entity_poly.entity_id
_entity_poly.type
_entity_poly.pdbx_seq_one_letter_code
_entity_poly.pdbx_strand_id
1 'polypeptide(L)'
;MAEPATLSEPDRARLTVVVLTYNRADQVLDTLARLAALPDRIRIVAVDNASTDGTAERIAAQFPSVELVVAPDNLGAAGRNLGVARVATEYLAFCDDDTWWSAGSLSRAVAILDAAPRVAVLNARVVVGADGAADETCQRMRESPLPHRGLPGPALVGFMAGACVFRTDVFRQVGGYEPRLFIGGEETLVSLDVLSAGYEMVYMDDLILHHHPSPLRDSAQRRRLLARNAAWVAWMRLPFDQALHATGKAFLVAWRERTLMRDLPILASGIAWAMTRRRVIPSRVQDMRRVVREDDLRRARQTKSSASFGSTRPT
;
A
#
# COMPACT_ATOMS: atom_id res chain seq x y z
N MET A 1 2.53 9.29 52.56
CA MET A 1 2.83 9.70 51.15
C MET A 1 2.91 8.41 50.36
N ALA A 2 1.88 8.12 49.55
CA ALA A 2 1.89 6.97 48.64
C ALA A 2 2.72 7.35 47.41
N GLU A 3 3.71 6.53 47.03
CA GLU A 3 4.43 6.64 45.78
C GLU A 3 3.42 6.58 44.60
N PRO A 4 3.60 7.41 43.55
CA PRO A 4 2.79 7.31 42.37
C PRO A 4 3.08 5.96 41.73
N ALA A 5 2.01 5.15 41.57
CA ALA A 5 2.08 3.87 40.87
C ALA A 5 2.67 4.10 39.46
N THR A 6 3.86 3.56 39.25
CA THR A 6 4.45 3.44 37.92
C THR A 6 3.48 2.63 37.04
N LEU A 7 2.87 3.30 36.05
CA LEU A 7 2.01 2.65 35.06
C LEU A 7 2.80 1.49 34.44
N SER A 8 2.25 0.30 34.52
CA SER A 8 2.81 -0.92 33.95
C SER A 8 2.92 -0.80 32.43
N GLU A 9 3.94 -1.42 31.80
CA GLU A 9 4.20 -1.45 30.36
C GLU A 9 3.01 -1.72 29.41
N PRO A 10 1.87 -2.30 29.86
CA PRO A 10 0.71 -2.50 28.98
C PRO A 10 0.01 -1.21 28.52
N ASP A 11 0.36 -0.06 29.06
CA ASP A 11 -0.30 1.22 28.75
C ASP A 11 0.32 2.00 27.60
N ARG A 12 1.39 1.52 27.01
CA ARG A 12 2.10 2.23 25.90
C ARG A 12 1.55 1.82 24.55
N ALA A 13 1.25 2.80 23.69
CA ALA A 13 0.87 2.51 22.32
C ALA A 13 1.98 1.74 21.59
N ARG A 14 1.67 0.57 21.06
CA ARG A 14 2.59 -0.31 20.31
C ARG A 14 2.48 -0.14 18.79
N LEU A 15 1.49 0.65 18.33
CA LEU A 15 1.20 0.89 16.94
C LEU A 15 1.01 2.39 16.68
N THR A 16 1.57 2.87 15.58
CA THR A 16 1.36 4.22 15.04
C THR A 16 0.65 4.14 13.70
N VAL A 17 -0.40 4.94 13.52
CA VAL A 17 -1.05 5.14 12.21
C VAL A 17 -0.40 6.32 11.53
N VAL A 18 0.06 6.11 10.28
CA VAL A 18 0.60 7.17 9.41
C VAL A 18 -0.43 7.47 8.33
N VAL A 19 -0.96 8.69 8.35
CA VAL A 19 -1.94 9.21 7.39
C VAL A 19 -1.22 10.13 6.41
N LEU A 20 -1.39 9.93 5.10
CA LEU A 20 -0.87 10.83 4.07
C LEU A 20 -2.02 11.61 3.44
N THR A 21 -1.86 12.92 3.28
CA THR A 21 -2.83 13.79 2.61
C THR A 21 -2.16 14.78 1.66
N TYR A 22 -2.90 15.23 0.65
CA TYR A 22 -2.50 16.30 -0.26
C TYR A 22 -3.72 17.01 -0.83
N ASN A 23 -3.90 18.31 -0.48
CA ASN A 23 -5.02 19.17 -0.93
C ASN A 23 -6.40 18.52 -0.73
N ARG A 24 -6.65 18.01 0.48
CA ARG A 24 -7.87 17.29 0.87
C ARG A 24 -8.24 17.54 2.32
N ALA A 25 -8.30 18.83 2.70
CA ALA A 25 -8.51 19.24 4.08
C ALA A 25 -9.74 18.58 4.72
N ASP A 26 -10.91 18.60 4.08
CA ASP A 26 -12.14 18.07 4.67
C ASP A 26 -12.09 16.55 4.86
N GLN A 27 -11.53 15.82 3.88
CA GLN A 27 -11.41 14.37 3.94
C GLN A 27 -10.46 13.92 5.06
N VAL A 28 -9.29 14.52 5.15
CA VAL A 28 -8.31 14.14 6.17
C VAL A 28 -8.81 14.49 7.58
N LEU A 29 -9.53 15.59 7.77
CA LEU A 29 -10.10 15.95 9.06
C LEU A 29 -11.17 14.93 9.51
N ASP A 30 -12.05 14.47 8.61
CA ASP A 30 -13.00 13.38 8.91
C ASP A 30 -12.26 12.08 9.27
N THR A 31 -11.24 11.71 8.49
CA THR A 31 -10.40 10.54 8.75
C THR A 31 -9.73 10.64 10.12
N LEU A 32 -9.12 11.79 10.46
CA LEU A 32 -8.46 11.98 11.75
C LEU A 32 -9.45 11.96 12.92
N ALA A 33 -10.66 12.51 12.73
CA ALA A 33 -11.71 12.47 13.76
C ALA A 33 -12.12 11.00 14.06
N ARG A 34 -12.29 10.18 13.02
CA ARG A 34 -12.63 8.75 13.17
C ARG A 34 -11.49 7.97 13.82
N LEU A 35 -10.24 8.20 13.42
CA LEU A 35 -9.08 7.55 14.02
C LEU A 35 -8.88 7.94 15.49
N ALA A 36 -9.07 9.21 15.82
CA ALA A 36 -8.97 9.71 17.19
C ALA A 36 -10.06 9.18 18.13
N ALA A 37 -11.21 8.79 17.57
CA ALA A 37 -12.33 8.20 18.31
C ALA A 37 -12.18 6.67 18.53
N LEU A 38 -11.16 6.01 17.96
CA LEU A 38 -10.95 4.60 18.15
C LEU A 38 -10.63 4.28 19.61
N PRO A 39 -11.16 3.17 20.16
CA PRO A 39 -10.79 2.68 21.49
C PRO A 39 -9.38 2.08 21.52
N ASP A 40 -8.81 1.82 20.34
CA ASP A 40 -7.46 1.32 20.20
C ASP A 40 -6.44 2.40 20.65
N ARG A 41 -5.49 2.01 21.48
CA ARG A 41 -4.43 2.93 21.94
C ARG A 41 -3.37 3.09 20.86
N ILE A 42 -3.59 4.03 19.97
CA ILE A 42 -2.71 4.32 18.83
C ILE A 42 -2.09 5.71 18.94
N ARG A 43 -0.94 5.87 18.30
CA ARG A 43 -0.40 7.18 17.95
C ARG A 43 -0.77 7.48 16.51
N ILE A 44 -0.99 8.75 16.20
CA ILE A 44 -1.32 9.21 14.84
C ILE A 44 -0.25 10.20 14.40
N VAL A 45 0.33 9.95 13.23
CA VAL A 45 1.21 10.87 12.51
C VAL A 45 0.51 11.23 11.21
N ALA A 46 0.15 12.49 11.04
CA ALA A 46 -0.37 13.01 9.78
C ALA A 46 0.76 13.64 8.97
N VAL A 47 0.88 13.26 7.71
CA VAL A 47 1.83 13.85 6.76
C VAL A 47 1.05 14.69 5.76
N ASP A 48 1.19 15.98 5.84
CA ASP A 48 0.74 16.91 4.82
C ASP A 48 1.79 17.00 3.72
N ASN A 49 1.44 16.55 2.52
CA ASN A 49 2.36 16.39 1.39
C ASN A 49 2.53 17.69 0.58
N ALA A 50 2.75 18.82 1.29
CA ALA A 50 2.83 20.17 0.77
C ALA A 50 1.50 20.68 0.18
N SER A 51 0.42 20.58 0.94
CA SER A 51 -0.89 21.14 0.56
C SER A 51 -0.88 22.68 0.52
N THR A 52 -1.75 23.23 -0.31
CA THR A 52 -1.92 24.67 -0.49
C THR A 52 -3.35 25.16 -0.18
N ASP A 53 -4.20 24.27 0.34
CA ASP A 53 -5.61 24.50 0.64
C ASP A 53 -5.89 24.75 2.13
N GLY A 54 -4.85 24.96 2.95
CA GLY A 54 -4.97 25.15 4.40
C GLY A 54 -5.09 23.85 5.19
N THR A 55 -4.79 22.69 4.57
CA THR A 55 -4.86 21.38 5.23
C THR A 55 -4.00 21.32 6.50
N ALA A 56 -2.74 21.74 6.43
CA ALA A 56 -1.80 21.66 7.55
C ALA A 56 -2.27 22.49 8.75
N GLU A 57 -2.69 23.75 8.50
CA GLU A 57 -3.17 24.68 9.54
C GLU A 57 -4.44 24.13 10.21
N ARG A 58 -5.35 23.56 9.45
CA ARG A 58 -6.60 22.98 9.96
C ARG A 58 -6.33 21.72 10.81
N ILE A 59 -5.41 20.85 10.39
CA ILE A 59 -4.99 19.68 11.19
C ILE A 59 -4.39 20.16 12.52
N ALA A 60 -3.44 21.09 12.50
CA ALA A 60 -2.80 21.60 13.70
C ALA A 60 -3.79 22.24 14.69
N ALA A 61 -4.79 22.97 14.18
CA ALA A 61 -5.81 23.61 15.00
C ALA A 61 -6.82 22.65 15.62
N GLN A 62 -7.25 21.61 14.87
CA GLN A 62 -8.35 20.72 15.31
C GLN A 62 -7.85 19.45 16.00
N PHE A 63 -6.63 19.00 15.71
CA PHE A 63 -6.07 17.76 16.24
C PHE A 63 -4.69 17.96 16.88
N PRO A 64 -4.59 18.70 18.00
CA PRO A 64 -3.30 19.02 18.64
C PRO A 64 -2.57 17.79 19.21
N SER A 65 -3.27 16.65 19.36
CA SER A 65 -2.68 15.37 19.77
C SER A 65 -2.09 14.55 18.61
N VAL A 66 -2.35 14.95 17.36
CA VAL A 66 -1.80 14.31 16.16
C VAL A 66 -0.43 14.95 15.85
N GLU A 67 0.57 14.12 15.67
CA GLU A 67 1.88 14.61 15.23
C GLU A 67 1.82 14.97 13.74
N LEU A 68 1.86 16.27 13.42
CA LEU A 68 1.83 16.77 12.05
C LEU A 68 3.24 16.91 11.48
N VAL A 69 3.45 16.36 10.29
CA VAL A 69 4.67 16.51 9.50
C VAL A 69 4.30 17.17 8.17
N VAL A 70 4.86 18.34 7.90
CA VAL A 70 4.67 19.03 6.61
C VAL A 70 5.85 18.71 5.70
N ALA A 71 5.58 18.15 4.53
CA ALA A 71 6.60 17.88 3.51
C ALA A 71 7.02 19.17 2.80
N PRO A 72 8.30 19.28 2.35
CA PRO A 72 8.75 20.46 1.61
C PRO A 72 8.13 20.58 0.21
N ASP A 73 7.78 19.44 -0.39
CA ASP A 73 7.18 19.28 -1.71
C ASP A 73 6.22 18.11 -1.73
N ASN A 74 5.37 18.00 -2.76
CA ASN A 74 4.56 16.81 -2.98
C ASN A 74 5.43 15.63 -3.41
N LEU A 75 5.70 14.71 -2.49
CA LEU A 75 6.53 13.52 -2.69
C LEU A 75 5.73 12.30 -3.20
N GLY A 76 4.45 12.46 -3.49
CA GLY A 76 3.57 11.34 -3.83
C GLY A 76 3.50 10.33 -2.68
N ALA A 77 3.46 9.05 -2.98
CA ALA A 77 3.39 7.98 -1.98
C ALA A 77 4.56 7.98 -0.98
N ALA A 78 5.74 8.46 -1.43
CA ALA A 78 6.94 8.53 -0.59
C ALA A 78 6.84 9.56 0.56
N GLY A 79 5.87 10.46 0.54
CA GLY A 79 5.54 11.30 1.70
C GLY A 79 5.34 10.49 2.98
N ARG A 80 4.82 9.25 2.89
CA ARG A 80 4.68 8.33 4.04
C ARG A 80 6.00 8.04 4.76
N ASN A 81 7.14 8.08 4.05
CA ASN A 81 8.45 7.88 4.68
C ASN A 81 8.75 8.95 5.73
N LEU A 82 8.30 10.19 5.53
CA LEU A 82 8.46 11.27 6.51
C LEU A 82 7.69 10.95 7.81
N GLY A 83 6.47 10.41 7.65
CA GLY A 83 5.70 9.93 8.80
C GLY A 83 6.39 8.75 9.49
N VAL A 84 6.88 7.76 8.73
CA VAL A 84 7.58 6.61 9.29
C VAL A 84 8.88 7.00 10.03
N ALA A 85 9.52 8.09 9.64
CA ALA A 85 10.67 8.62 10.38
C ALA A 85 10.31 9.07 11.81
N ARG A 86 9.04 9.38 12.09
CA ARG A 86 8.51 9.76 13.42
C ARG A 86 7.97 8.57 14.21
N VAL A 87 7.80 7.41 13.60
CA VAL A 87 7.27 6.21 14.27
C VAL A 87 8.33 5.65 15.23
N ALA A 88 7.97 5.51 16.50
CA ALA A 88 8.82 4.87 17.53
C ALA A 88 8.23 3.53 18.01
N THR A 89 7.08 3.14 17.49
CA THR A 89 6.36 1.92 17.86
C THR A 89 6.84 0.70 17.04
N GLU A 90 6.61 -0.50 17.58
CA GLU A 90 6.98 -1.77 16.94
C GLU A 90 6.25 -1.98 15.62
N TYR A 91 5.01 -1.48 15.54
CA TYR A 91 4.14 -1.63 14.38
C TYR A 91 3.72 -0.26 13.86
N LEU A 92 3.52 -0.20 12.56
CA LEU A 92 2.94 0.94 11.87
C LEU A 92 1.79 0.50 10.98
N ALA A 93 0.72 1.28 10.93
CA ALA A 93 -0.37 1.12 9.98
C ALA A 93 -0.38 2.31 9.03
N PHE A 94 -0.65 2.08 7.77
CA PHE A 94 -0.91 3.16 6.84
C PHE A 94 -2.41 3.41 6.68
N CYS A 95 -2.74 4.66 6.39
CA CYS A 95 -4.07 5.14 6.13
C CYS A 95 -4.00 6.24 5.06
N ASP A 96 -4.94 6.27 4.14
CA ASP A 96 -5.11 7.38 3.22
C ASP A 96 -6.04 8.43 3.83
N ASP A 97 -6.12 9.61 3.25
CA ASP A 97 -6.96 10.71 3.72
C ASP A 97 -8.47 10.45 3.56
N ASP A 98 -8.86 9.39 2.88
CA ASP A 98 -10.23 8.94 2.66
C ASP A 98 -10.49 7.52 3.18
N THR A 99 -9.66 7.04 4.13
CA THR A 99 -9.79 5.72 4.75
C THR A 99 -9.68 5.79 6.27
N TRP A 100 -10.28 4.84 6.99
CA TRP A 100 -10.14 4.71 8.46
C TRP A 100 -10.33 3.26 8.92
N TRP A 101 -9.65 2.91 9.98
CA TRP A 101 -9.71 1.58 10.57
C TRP A 101 -10.97 1.40 11.43
N SER A 102 -11.54 0.19 11.44
CA SER A 102 -12.59 -0.18 12.41
C SER A 102 -12.01 -0.37 13.80
N ALA A 103 -12.83 -0.12 14.82
CA ALA A 103 -12.50 -0.37 16.23
C ALA A 103 -12.04 -1.81 16.44
N GLY A 104 -10.96 -2.00 17.19
CA GLY A 104 -10.35 -3.30 17.49
C GLY A 104 -9.49 -3.91 16.38
N SER A 105 -9.55 -3.41 15.13
CA SER A 105 -8.74 -3.94 14.03
C SER A 105 -7.25 -3.75 14.27
N LEU A 106 -6.84 -2.61 14.79
CA LEU A 106 -5.42 -2.32 15.03
C LEU A 106 -4.86 -3.10 16.22
N SER A 107 -5.63 -3.25 17.31
CA SER A 107 -5.28 -4.12 18.43
C SER A 107 -5.20 -5.58 18.01
N ARG A 108 -6.09 -6.03 17.14
CA ARG A 108 -6.06 -7.37 16.55
C ARG A 108 -4.83 -7.58 15.67
N ALA A 109 -4.45 -6.58 14.87
CA ALA A 109 -3.25 -6.62 14.02
C ALA A 109 -1.98 -6.80 14.86
N VAL A 110 -1.85 -6.07 15.97
CA VAL A 110 -0.74 -6.24 16.93
C VAL A 110 -0.67 -7.67 17.43
N ALA A 111 -1.78 -8.23 17.91
CA ALA A 111 -1.82 -9.60 18.44
C ALA A 111 -1.43 -10.66 17.36
N ILE A 112 -1.85 -10.46 16.10
CA ILE A 112 -1.48 -11.35 15.00
C ILE A 112 0.01 -11.27 14.71
N LEU A 113 0.57 -10.07 14.64
CA LEU A 113 1.99 -9.89 14.38
C LEU A 113 2.84 -10.46 15.53
N ASP A 114 2.43 -10.30 16.79
CA ASP A 114 3.12 -10.91 17.94
C ASP A 114 3.20 -12.43 17.81
N ALA A 115 2.10 -13.06 17.42
CA ALA A 115 2.01 -14.52 17.26
C ALA A 115 2.71 -15.06 16.01
N ALA A 116 2.99 -14.21 15.01
CA ALA A 116 3.50 -14.62 13.71
C ALA A 116 4.78 -13.85 13.32
N PRO A 117 5.95 -14.14 13.92
CA PRO A 117 7.17 -13.33 13.73
C PRO A 117 7.71 -13.32 12.30
N ARG A 118 7.35 -14.29 11.46
CA ARG A 118 7.73 -14.30 10.04
C ARG A 118 6.84 -13.42 9.18
N VAL A 119 5.68 -13.00 9.66
CA VAL A 119 4.77 -12.09 8.95
C VAL A 119 5.21 -10.65 9.21
N ALA A 120 5.53 -9.93 8.15
CA ALA A 120 5.92 -8.52 8.23
C ALA A 120 4.79 -7.57 7.83
N VAL A 121 3.83 -8.04 7.02
CA VAL A 121 2.74 -7.21 6.49
C VAL A 121 1.41 -7.93 6.62
N LEU A 122 0.45 -7.25 7.22
CA LEU A 122 -0.96 -7.62 7.20
C LEU A 122 -1.70 -6.68 6.23
N ASN A 123 -2.43 -7.23 5.27
CA ASN A 123 -3.36 -6.45 4.44
C ASN A 123 -4.77 -6.65 4.96
N ALA A 124 -5.45 -5.57 5.28
CA ALA A 124 -6.81 -5.60 5.81
C ALA A 124 -7.84 -5.81 4.69
N ARG A 125 -9.04 -6.21 5.09
CA ARG A 125 -10.25 -6.14 4.28
C ARG A 125 -10.67 -4.68 4.13
N VAL A 126 -10.73 -4.19 2.90
CA VAL A 126 -11.24 -2.87 2.57
C VAL A 126 -12.73 -2.95 2.29
N VAL A 127 -13.50 -2.12 2.98
CA VAL A 127 -14.95 -1.97 2.83
C VAL A 127 -15.23 -0.64 2.16
N VAL A 128 -15.86 -0.66 1.00
CA VAL A 128 -16.08 0.53 0.15
C VAL A 128 -17.50 1.04 0.30
N GLY A 129 -17.63 2.35 0.52
CA GLY A 129 -18.92 3.05 0.57
C GLY A 129 -19.80 2.66 1.76
N ALA A 130 -21.04 3.19 1.75
CA ALA A 130 -22.01 2.96 2.82
C ALA A 130 -22.59 1.54 2.83
N ASP A 131 -22.60 0.87 1.68
CA ASP A 131 -23.18 -0.47 1.50
C ASP A 131 -22.28 -1.59 2.03
N GLY A 132 -21.08 -1.27 2.46
CA GLY A 132 -20.18 -2.24 3.07
C GLY A 132 -19.62 -3.30 2.11
N ALA A 133 -19.64 -3.05 0.81
CA ALA A 133 -19.10 -3.97 -0.19
C ALA A 133 -17.58 -4.14 -0.02
N ALA A 134 -17.09 -5.37 -0.08
CA ALA A 134 -15.65 -5.60 -0.08
C ALA A 134 -15.05 -5.13 -1.40
N ASP A 135 -13.87 -4.49 -1.35
CA ASP A 135 -13.08 -4.16 -2.54
C ASP A 135 -12.74 -5.43 -3.33
N GLU A 136 -12.79 -5.33 -4.67
CA GLU A 136 -12.54 -6.47 -5.57
C GLU A 136 -11.12 -7.07 -5.37
N THR A 137 -10.15 -6.23 -5.02
CA THR A 137 -8.78 -6.66 -4.71
C THR A 137 -8.76 -7.54 -3.47
N CYS A 138 -9.57 -7.22 -2.45
CA CYS A 138 -9.68 -8.01 -1.22
C CYS A 138 -10.22 -9.41 -1.50
N GLN A 139 -11.17 -9.56 -2.42
CA GLN A 139 -11.64 -10.89 -2.81
C GLN A 139 -10.51 -11.72 -3.44
N ARG A 140 -9.72 -11.13 -4.33
CA ARG A 140 -8.55 -11.81 -4.94
C ARG A 140 -7.50 -12.19 -3.89
N MET A 141 -7.26 -11.32 -2.90
CA MET A 141 -6.33 -11.58 -1.81
C MET A 141 -6.81 -12.71 -0.91
N ARG A 142 -8.11 -12.76 -0.59
CA ARG A 142 -8.73 -13.84 0.18
C ARG A 142 -8.60 -15.20 -0.53
N GLU A 143 -8.72 -15.20 -1.84
CA GLU A 143 -8.65 -16.38 -2.69
C GLU A 143 -7.24 -16.61 -3.26
N SER A 144 -6.20 -16.13 -2.60
CA SER A 144 -4.82 -16.29 -3.05
C SER A 144 -4.48 -17.77 -3.29
N PRO A 145 -3.90 -18.11 -4.47
CA PRO A 145 -3.53 -19.48 -4.79
C PRO A 145 -2.25 -19.96 -4.09
N LEU A 146 -1.63 -19.11 -3.29
CA LEU A 146 -0.38 -19.42 -2.62
C LEU A 146 -0.60 -20.32 -1.40
N PRO A 147 0.32 -21.27 -1.14
CA PRO A 147 0.26 -22.08 0.08
C PRO A 147 0.48 -21.17 1.30
N HIS A 148 -0.39 -21.32 2.31
CA HIS A 148 -0.36 -20.50 3.53
C HIS A 148 -0.31 -21.32 4.82
N ARG A 149 0.17 -22.56 4.79
CA ARG A 149 0.27 -23.43 5.96
C ARG A 149 1.10 -22.78 7.06
N GLY A 150 0.52 -22.66 8.27
CA GLY A 150 1.17 -22.04 9.43
C GLY A 150 1.22 -20.50 9.38
N LEU A 151 0.54 -19.86 8.43
CA LEU A 151 0.30 -18.42 8.40
C LEU A 151 -1.10 -18.08 8.93
N PRO A 152 -1.29 -16.90 9.51
CA PRO A 152 -2.59 -16.49 10.06
C PRO A 152 -3.67 -16.22 9.00
N GLY A 153 -3.29 -16.12 7.74
CA GLY A 153 -4.18 -15.88 6.60
C GLY A 153 -3.53 -16.20 5.25
N PRO A 154 -4.26 -16.03 4.13
CA PRO A 154 -3.73 -16.24 2.79
C PRO A 154 -2.45 -15.47 2.50
N ALA A 155 -1.43 -16.16 1.98
CA ALA A 155 -0.16 -15.54 1.60
C ALA A 155 -0.32 -14.62 0.38
N LEU A 156 0.40 -13.50 0.35
CA LEU A 156 0.31 -12.48 -0.69
C LEU A 156 1.66 -12.22 -1.36
N VAL A 157 1.62 -11.64 -2.57
CA VAL A 157 2.78 -11.08 -3.28
C VAL A 157 2.70 -9.55 -3.41
N GLY A 158 1.70 -8.93 -2.81
CA GLY A 158 1.45 -7.49 -2.82
C GLY A 158 0.54 -7.08 -1.68
N PHE A 159 0.46 -5.79 -1.41
CA PHE A 159 -0.42 -5.20 -0.41
C PHE A 159 -1.02 -3.89 -0.94
N MET A 160 -2.03 -3.36 -0.26
CA MET A 160 -2.65 -2.06 -0.53
C MET A 160 -2.11 -1.03 0.45
N ALA A 161 -1.45 0.03 -0.04
CA ALA A 161 -0.73 1.01 0.78
C ALA A 161 -1.59 1.67 1.87
N GLY A 162 -2.86 1.98 1.57
CA GLY A 162 -3.78 2.59 2.53
C GLY A 162 -4.47 1.59 3.48
N ALA A 163 -4.18 0.28 3.39
CA ALA A 163 -4.91 -0.76 4.12
C ALA A 163 -3.98 -1.84 4.69
N CYS A 164 -2.81 -1.46 5.18
CA CYS A 164 -1.82 -2.42 5.65
C CYS A 164 -1.19 -2.03 6.99
N VAL A 165 -0.78 -3.06 7.73
CA VAL A 165 0.00 -2.94 8.97
C VAL A 165 1.33 -3.63 8.77
N PHE A 166 2.42 -2.96 9.13
CA PHE A 166 3.79 -3.43 8.99
C PHE A 166 4.48 -3.62 10.34
N ARG A 167 5.49 -4.50 10.37
CA ARG A 167 6.59 -4.34 11.32
C ARG A 167 7.40 -3.11 10.91
N THR A 168 7.57 -2.18 11.83
CA THR A 168 8.23 -0.89 11.55
C THR A 168 9.69 -1.08 11.12
N ASP A 169 10.41 -1.99 11.77
CA ASP A 169 11.79 -2.34 11.46
C ASP A 169 11.94 -2.93 10.06
N VAL A 170 11.02 -3.82 9.64
CA VAL A 170 11.04 -4.42 8.30
C VAL A 170 10.77 -3.37 7.22
N PHE A 171 9.78 -2.47 7.41
CA PHE A 171 9.54 -1.38 6.45
C PHE A 171 10.78 -0.50 6.25
N ARG A 172 11.49 -0.19 7.35
CA ARG A 172 12.75 0.57 7.32
C ARG A 172 13.88 -0.22 6.67
N GLN A 173 14.03 -1.50 7.01
CA GLN A 173 15.05 -2.40 6.47
C GLN A 173 14.98 -2.50 4.94
N VAL A 174 13.78 -2.55 4.37
CA VAL A 174 13.59 -2.64 2.91
C VAL A 174 13.70 -1.27 2.21
N GLY A 175 13.86 -0.18 2.97
CA GLY A 175 14.10 1.16 2.44
C GLY A 175 12.85 2.01 2.22
N GLY A 176 11.66 1.52 2.59
CA GLY A 176 10.41 2.25 2.44
C GLY A 176 10.01 2.49 0.98
N TYR A 177 9.21 3.53 0.76
CA TYR A 177 8.75 3.90 -0.58
C TYR A 177 9.81 4.68 -1.35
N GLU A 178 10.14 4.25 -2.57
CA GLU A 178 11.11 4.91 -3.45
C GLU A 178 10.56 6.24 -4.01
N PRO A 179 11.17 7.41 -3.68
CA PRO A 179 10.60 8.71 -4.06
C PRO A 179 10.47 8.93 -5.57
N ARG A 180 11.37 8.35 -6.39
CA ARG A 180 11.33 8.52 -7.85
C ARG A 180 10.11 7.90 -8.51
N LEU A 181 9.45 6.96 -7.84
CA LEU A 181 8.23 6.35 -8.36
C LEU A 181 7.04 7.32 -8.26
N PHE A 182 7.04 8.20 -7.28
CA PHE A 182 5.99 9.19 -7.00
C PHE A 182 4.65 8.53 -6.66
N ILE A 183 3.99 7.86 -7.62
CA ILE A 183 2.76 7.09 -7.42
C ILE A 183 2.70 5.90 -8.40
N GLY A 184 2.39 4.73 -7.85
CA GLY A 184 2.27 3.45 -8.56
C GLY A 184 3.60 2.73 -8.73
N GLY A 185 3.63 1.44 -8.33
CA GLY A 185 4.82 0.59 -8.35
C GLY A 185 5.61 0.57 -7.04
N GLU A 186 5.42 1.56 -6.15
CA GLU A 186 6.06 1.62 -4.84
C GLU A 186 5.68 0.44 -3.96
N GLU A 187 4.40 0.08 -3.91
CA GLU A 187 3.90 -1.11 -3.19
C GLU A 187 4.53 -2.39 -3.74
N THR A 188 4.61 -2.48 -5.07
CA THR A 188 5.24 -3.64 -5.74
C THR A 188 6.71 -3.75 -5.36
N LEU A 189 7.45 -2.65 -5.36
CA LEU A 189 8.87 -2.65 -5.00
C LEU A 189 9.07 -3.09 -3.54
N VAL A 190 8.33 -2.48 -2.61
CA VAL A 190 8.38 -2.85 -1.18
C VAL A 190 7.97 -4.31 -0.97
N SER A 191 6.92 -4.78 -1.64
CA SER A 191 6.48 -6.18 -1.55
C SER A 191 7.59 -7.16 -1.98
N LEU A 192 8.24 -6.87 -3.11
CA LEU A 192 9.35 -7.70 -3.61
C LEU A 192 10.53 -7.71 -2.65
N ASP A 193 10.84 -6.57 -2.02
CA ASP A 193 11.95 -6.45 -1.07
C ASP A 193 11.62 -7.14 0.27
N VAL A 194 10.39 -7.04 0.78
CA VAL A 194 9.91 -7.75 1.98
C VAL A 194 10.00 -9.27 1.78
N LEU A 195 9.48 -9.78 0.66
CA LEU A 195 9.52 -11.21 0.33
C LEU A 195 10.96 -11.70 0.11
N SER A 196 11.82 -10.86 -0.50
CA SER A 196 13.24 -11.18 -0.73
C SER A 196 14.05 -11.19 0.56
N ALA A 197 13.64 -10.42 1.57
CA ALA A 197 14.22 -10.45 2.91
C ALA A 197 13.78 -11.68 3.73
N GLY A 198 12.88 -12.53 3.19
CA GLY A 198 12.44 -13.78 3.81
C GLY A 198 11.19 -13.65 4.68
N TYR A 199 10.58 -12.49 4.72
CA TYR A 199 9.30 -12.27 5.41
C TYR A 199 8.11 -12.68 4.56
N GLU A 200 6.96 -12.83 5.22
CA GLU A 200 5.67 -13.14 4.59
C GLU A 200 4.74 -11.92 4.67
N MET A 201 3.82 -11.85 3.72
CA MET A 201 2.69 -10.92 3.72
C MET A 201 1.41 -11.73 3.67
N VAL A 202 0.38 -11.34 4.42
CA VAL A 202 -0.88 -12.08 4.51
C VAL A 202 -2.10 -11.16 4.42
N TYR A 203 -3.18 -11.69 3.89
CA TYR A 203 -4.49 -11.06 3.93
C TYR A 203 -5.23 -11.45 5.22
N MET A 204 -5.87 -10.47 5.85
CA MET A 204 -6.64 -10.65 7.07
C MET A 204 -8.07 -10.15 6.88
N ASP A 205 -9.02 -11.06 6.84
CA ASP A 205 -10.44 -10.73 6.62
C ASP A 205 -11.11 -10.09 7.84
N ASP A 206 -10.57 -10.33 9.02
CA ASP A 206 -11.02 -9.81 10.30
C ASP A 206 -10.42 -8.45 10.67
N LEU A 207 -9.45 -7.94 9.89
CA LEU A 207 -8.99 -6.56 9.98
C LEU A 207 -9.78 -5.71 8.99
N ILE A 208 -10.52 -4.72 9.47
CA ILE A 208 -11.44 -3.94 8.63
C ILE A 208 -10.95 -2.49 8.51
N LEU A 209 -10.85 -2.04 7.27
CA LEU A 209 -10.60 -0.65 6.92
C LEU A 209 -11.72 -0.15 6.01
N HIS A 210 -12.29 0.98 6.34
CA HIS A 210 -13.31 1.67 5.53
C HIS A 210 -12.65 2.58 4.52
N HIS A 211 -13.21 2.65 3.33
CA HIS A 211 -12.75 3.51 2.24
C HIS A 211 -13.92 4.27 1.61
N HIS A 212 -13.80 5.60 1.59
CA HIS A 212 -14.73 6.50 0.94
C HIS A 212 -14.07 7.11 -0.31
N PRO A 213 -14.11 6.42 -1.46
CA PRO A 213 -13.34 6.83 -2.62
C PRO A 213 -13.81 8.15 -3.19
N SER A 214 -12.87 9.03 -3.50
CA SER A 214 -13.11 10.24 -4.27
C SER A 214 -13.27 9.93 -5.76
N PRO A 215 -14.20 10.61 -6.50
CA PRO A 215 -14.57 10.25 -7.88
C PRO A 215 -13.49 10.47 -8.95
N LEU A 216 -12.38 11.11 -8.64
CA LEU A 216 -11.38 11.56 -9.63
C LEU A 216 -10.08 10.75 -9.57
N ARG A 217 -10.04 9.54 -10.15
CA ARG A 217 -8.82 8.71 -10.09
C ARG A 217 -8.21 8.23 -11.41
N ASP A 218 -8.88 8.31 -12.53
CA ASP A 218 -8.29 7.86 -13.81
C ASP A 218 -7.89 9.04 -14.69
N SER A 219 -6.58 9.14 -14.96
CA SER A 219 -6.03 10.10 -15.89
C SER A 219 -4.99 9.45 -16.80
N ALA A 220 -4.83 9.97 -18.02
CA ALA A 220 -3.76 9.56 -18.92
C ALA A 220 -2.38 9.66 -18.26
N GLN A 221 -2.18 10.67 -17.40
CA GLN A 221 -0.95 10.81 -16.63
C GLN A 221 -0.74 9.64 -15.67
N ARG A 222 -1.76 9.20 -14.94
CA ARG A 222 -1.67 8.06 -14.03
C ARG A 222 -1.30 6.78 -14.78
N ARG A 223 -1.96 6.48 -15.91
CA ARG A 223 -1.64 5.29 -16.72
C ARG A 223 -0.18 5.27 -17.17
N ARG A 224 0.36 6.41 -17.60
CA ARG A 224 1.77 6.53 -18.00
C ARG A 224 2.74 6.33 -16.85
N LEU A 225 2.45 6.94 -15.68
CA LEU A 225 3.25 6.76 -14.46
C LEU A 225 3.29 5.29 -14.05
N LEU A 226 2.14 4.63 -14.01
CA LEU A 226 2.05 3.21 -13.67
C LEU A 226 2.87 2.33 -14.63
N ALA A 227 2.75 2.54 -15.93
CA ALA A 227 3.48 1.76 -16.93
C ALA A 227 5.00 2.00 -16.85
N ARG A 228 5.43 3.27 -16.71
CA ARG A 228 6.83 3.65 -16.50
C ARG A 228 7.42 3.01 -15.24
N ASN A 229 6.71 3.14 -14.14
CA ASN A 229 7.17 2.64 -12.85
C ASN A 229 7.23 1.11 -12.82
N ALA A 230 6.27 0.43 -13.45
CA ALA A 230 6.31 -1.02 -13.62
C ALA A 230 7.58 -1.46 -14.38
N ALA A 231 8.00 -0.72 -15.40
CA ALA A 231 9.27 -0.97 -16.10
C ALA A 231 10.47 -0.76 -15.16
N TRP A 232 10.54 0.36 -14.44
CA TRP A 232 11.64 0.63 -13.52
C TRP A 232 11.76 -0.40 -12.40
N VAL A 233 10.64 -0.78 -11.76
CA VAL A 233 10.60 -1.84 -10.75
C VAL A 233 11.04 -3.18 -11.34
N ALA A 234 10.62 -3.50 -12.57
CA ALA A 234 11.06 -4.71 -13.25
C ALA A 234 12.58 -4.73 -13.48
N TRP A 235 13.16 -3.62 -13.91
CA TRP A 235 14.62 -3.50 -14.07
C TRP A 235 15.35 -3.61 -12.72
N MET A 236 14.78 -3.12 -11.64
CA MET A 236 15.38 -3.23 -10.30
C MET A 236 15.32 -4.65 -9.73
N ARG A 237 14.22 -5.41 -9.98
CA ARG A 237 13.93 -6.62 -9.20
C ARG A 237 13.65 -7.89 -10.01
N LEU A 238 13.30 -7.78 -11.28
CA LEU A 238 12.84 -8.94 -12.05
C LEU A 238 13.90 -9.45 -13.05
N PRO A 239 13.77 -10.71 -13.53
CA PRO A 239 14.57 -11.22 -14.65
C PRO A 239 14.50 -10.32 -15.89
N PHE A 240 15.52 -10.39 -16.75
CA PHE A 240 15.65 -9.50 -17.90
C PHE A 240 14.50 -9.59 -18.89
N ASP A 241 13.97 -10.78 -19.13
CA ASP A 241 12.81 -11.01 -20.01
C ASP A 241 11.58 -10.26 -19.53
N GLN A 242 11.31 -10.29 -18.21
CA GLN A 242 10.20 -9.56 -17.59
C GLN A 242 10.43 -8.05 -17.60
N ALA A 243 11.68 -7.60 -17.42
CA ALA A 243 12.03 -6.18 -17.49
C ALA A 243 11.85 -5.64 -18.92
N LEU A 244 12.29 -6.37 -19.94
CA LEU A 244 12.07 -6.01 -21.33
C LEU A 244 10.57 -5.98 -21.69
N HIS A 245 9.80 -6.98 -21.24
CA HIS A 245 8.37 -7.02 -21.44
C HIS A 245 7.66 -5.80 -20.81
N ALA A 246 8.02 -5.44 -19.57
CA ALA A 246 7.47 -4.26 -18.89
C ALA A 246 7.85 -2.96 -19.63
N THR A 247 9.08 -2.87 -20.16
CA THR A 247 9.53 -1.74 -20.98
C THR A 247 8.72 -1.62 -22.28
N GLY A 248 8.47 -2.75 -22.96
CA GLY A 248 7.61 -2.77 -24.14
C GLY A 248 6.18 -2.28 -23.87
N LYS A 249 5.61 -2.65 -22.71
CA LYS A 249 4.30 -2.12 -22.27
C LYS A 249 4.35 -0.62 -22.01
N ALA A 250 5.38 -0.11 -21.34
CA ALA A 250 5.54 1.32 -21.10
C ALA A 250 5.66 2.11 -22.39
N PHE A 251 6.43 1.60 -23.35
CA PHE A 251 6.54 2.16 -24.70
C PHE A 251 5.18 2.19 -25.41
N LEU A 252 4.43 1.09 -25.38
CA LEU A 252 3.11 0.99 -26.01
C LEU A 252 2.11 1.99 -25.41
N VAL A 253 2.13 2.20 -24.07
CA VAL A 253 1.29 3.20 -23.42
C VAL A 253 1.68 4.60 -23.88
N ALA A 254 2.97 4.96 -23.86
CA ALA A 254 3.46 6.26 -24.31
C ALA A 254 3.11 6.53 -25.79
N TRP A 255 3.16 5.50 -26.64
CA TRP A 255 2.77 5.60 -28.04
C TRP A 255 1.27 5.85 -28.20
N ARG A 256 0.43 5.08 -27.50
CA ARG A 256 -1.04 5.25 -27.53
C ARG A 256 -1.48 6.60 -27.02
N GLU A 257 -0.85 7.10 -25.95
CA GLU A 257 -1.12 8.41 -25.36
C GLU A 257 -0.45 9.57 -26.16
N ARG A 258 0.26 9.28 -27.26
CA ARG A 258 0.98 10.25 -28.10
C ARG A 258 2.02 11.09 -27.35
N THR A 259 2.66 10.50 -26.33
CA THR A 259 3.64 11.19 -25.47
C THR A 259 5.05 10.62 -25.59
N LEU A 260 5.32 9.82 -26.62
CA LEU A 260 6.56 9.05 -26.77
C LEU A 260 7.82 9.92 -26.71
N MET A 261 7.83 11.06 -27.42
CA MET A 261 9.02 11.95 -27.44
C MET A 261 9.34 12.52 -26.06
N ARG A 262 8.35 12.75 -25.23
CA ARG A 262 8.51 13.24 -23.86
C ARG A 262 8.88 12.12 -22.90
N ASP A 263 8.21 10.99 -22.99
CA ASP A 263 8.27 9.93 -21.98
C ASP A 263 9.46 8.99 -22.20
N LEU A 264 9.98 8.85 -23.46
CA LEU A 264 11.11 7.97 -23.78
C LEU A 264 12.43 8.35 -23.08
N PRO A 265 12.87 9.63 -23.06
CA PRO A 265 14.06 10.02 -22.32
C PRO A 265 13.93 9.76 -20.81
N ILE A 266 12.74 10.00 -20.26
CA ILE A 266 12.44 9.75 -18.82
C ILE A 266 12.51 8.25 -18.54
N LEU A 267 11.90 7.42 -19.40
CA LEU A 267 11.94 5.97 -19.27
C LEU A 267 13.37 5.45 -19.32
N ALA A 268 14.17 5.89 -20.30
CA ALA A 268 15.55 5.47 -20.49
C ALA A 268 16.46 5.87 -19.32
N SER A 269 16.40 7.13 -18.87
CA SER A 269 17.18 7.61 -17.72
C SER A 269 16.81 6.87 -16.43
N GLY A 270 15.53 6.57 -16.25
CA GLY A 270 15.07 5.79 -15.10
C GLY A 270 15.46 4.32 -15.19
N ILE A 271 15.57 3.72 -16.37
CA ILE A 271 16.12 2.36 -16.53
C ILE A 271 17.61 2.36 -16.16
N ALA A 272 18.39 3.34 -16.61
CA ALA A 272 19.79 3.45 -16.23
C ALA A 272 19.96 3.55 -14.71
N TRP A 273 19.15 4.39 -14.06
CA TRP A 273 19.10 4.47 -12.59
C TRP A 273 18.64 3.16 -11.94
N ALA A 274 17.60 2.50 -12.44
CA ALA A 274 17.10 1.23 -11.91
C ALA A 274 18.17 0.14 -11.95
N MET A 275 19.00 0.13 -13.01
CA MET A 275 20.12 -0.79 -13.16
C MET A 275 21.19 -0.61 -12.07
N THR A 276 21.45 0.60 -11.59
CA THR A 276 22.39 0.82 -10.46
C THR A 276 21.88 0.24 -9.15
N ARG A 277 20.57 -0.01 -9.06
CA ARG A 277 19.89 -0.58 -7.88
C ARG A 277 19.38 -2.00 -8.09
N ARG A 278 19.87 -2.66 -9.15
CA ARG A 278 19.41 -3.97 -9.54
C ARG A 278 19.78 -5.05 -8.51
N ARG A 279 18.78 -5.70 -7.98
CA ARG A 279 18.86 -6.90 -7.14
C ARG A 279 17.69 -7.81 -7.52
N VAL A 280 17.96 -8.83 -8.32
CA VAL A 280 16.92 -9.74 -8.78
C VAL A 280 16.38 -10.55 -7.61
N ILE A 281 15.05 -10.65 -7.52
CA ILE A 281 14.37 -11.42 -6.48
C ILE A 281 14.75 -12.91 -6.52
N PRO A 282 14.79 -13.58 -5.36
CA PRO A 282 15.05 -15.02 -5.28
C PRO A 282 14.04 -15.86 -6.07
N SER A 283 14.44 -17.08 -6.48
CA SER A 283 13.57 -18.01 -7.22
C SER A 283 12.26 -18.29 -6.52
N ARG A 284 12.26 -18.44 -5.18
CA ARG A 284 11.03 -18.58 -4.37
C ARG A 284 10.04 -17.46 -4.66
N VAL A 285 10.48 -16.21 -4.67
CA VAL A 285 9.58 -15.04 -4.91
C VAL A 285 9.13 -15.00 -6.38
N GLN A 286 9.99 -15.41 -7.31
CA GLN A 286 9.62 -15.53 -8.73
C GLN A 286 8.51 -16.58 -8.90
N ASP A 287 8.63 -17.72 -8.22
CA ASP A 287 7.62 -18.80 -8.26
C ASP A 287 6.29 -18.36 -7.65
N MET A 288 6.30 -17.68 -6.49
CA MET A 288 5.09 -17.12 -5.90
C MET A 288 4.37 -16.19 -6.88
N ARG A 289 5.10 -15.27 -7.52
CA ARG A 289 4.54 -14.35 -8.52
C ARG A 289 4.02 -15.07 -9.76
N ARG A 290 4.69 -16.14 -10.19
CA ARG A 290 4.24 -16.95 -11.31
C ARG A 290 2.92 -17.62 -11.01
N VAL A 291 2.77 -18.25 -9.85
CA VAL A 291 1.53 -18.92 -9.41
C VAL A 291 0.35 -17.93 -9.38
N VAL A 292 0.53 -16.75 -8.78
CA VAL A 292 -0.52 -15.71 -8.75
C VAL A 292 -0.89 -15.25 -10.17
N ARG A 293 0.11 -14.96 -11.01
CA ARG A 293 -0.13 -14.54 -12.40
C ARG A 293 -0.88 -15.59 -13.23
N GLU A 294 -0.55 -16.86 -13.07
CA GLU A 294 -1.22 -17.97 -13.77
C GLU A 294 -2.67 -18.10 -13.31
N ASP A 295 -2.94 -17.89 -12.04
CA ASP A 295 -4.30 -17.86 -11.50
C ASP A 295 -5.12 -16.69 -12.04
N ASP A 296 -4.56 -15.48 -12.03
CA ASP A 296 -5.20 -14.29 -12.62
C ASP A 296 -5.57 -14.50 -14.10
N LEU A 297 -4.67 -15.11 -14.87
CA LEU A 297 -4.91 -15.43 -16.27
C LEU A 297 -6.02 -16.48 -16.46
N ARG A 298 -6.09 -17.49 -15.59
CA ARG A 298 -7.18 -18.49 -15.59
C ARG A 298 -8.53 -17.84 -15.31
N ARG A 299 -8.62 -17.03 -14.26
CA ARG A 299 -9.85 -16.30 -13.88
C ARG A 299 -10.31 -15.37 -15.01
N ALA A 300 -9.41 -14.60 -15.61
CA ALA A 300 -9.73 -13.72 -16.73
C ALA A 300 -10.28 -14.47 -17.96
N ARG A 301 -9.82 -15.70 -18.21
CA ARG A 301 -10.35 -16.55 -19.30
C ARG A 301 -11.76 -17.06 -18.96
N GLN A 302 -12.00 -17.47 -17.73
CA GLN A 302 -13.31 -17.95 -17.27
C GLN A 302 -14.38 -16.86 -17.35
N THR A 303 -14.06 -15.63 -16.91
CA THR A 303 -14.96 -14.48 -17.00
C THR A 303 -15.33 -14.15 -18.45
N LYS A 304 -14.38 -14.23 -19.38
CA LYS A 304 -14.67 -14.03 -20.82
C LYS A 304 -15.54 -15.13 -21.41
N SER A 305 -15.34 -16.38 -21.01
CA SER A 305 -16.14 -17.51 -21.47
C SER A 305 -17.59 -17.42 -21.00
N SER A 306 -17.82 -17.09 -19.72
CA SER A 306 -19.16 -16.92 -19.18
C SER A 306 -19.93 -15.74 -19.80
N ALA A 307 -19.24 -14.63 -20.12
CA ALA A 307 -19.83 -13.49 -20.80
C ALA A 307 -20.25 -13.81 -22.25
N SER A 308 -19.53 -14.69 -22.94
CA SER A 308 -19.88 -15.11 -24.32
C SER A 308 -21.07 -16.05 -24.37
N PHE A 309 -21.34 -16.85 -23.35
CA PHE A 309 -22.51 -17.74 -23.26
C PHE A 309 -23.81 -17.03 -22.86
N GLY A 310 -23.71 -15.87 -22.19
CA GLY A 310 -24.86 -15.08 -21.76
C GLY A 310 -25.53 -14.24 -22.86
N SER A 311 -24.87 -14.06 -24.03
CA SER A 311 -25.37 -13.21 -25.12
C SER A 311 -26.17 -13.97 -26.19
N THR A 312 -26.34 -15.29 -26.08
CA THR A 312 -27.17 -16.11 -26.97
C THR A 312 -28.45 -16.53 -26.25
N ARG A 313 -29.43 -15.62 -26.05
CA ARG A 313 -30.84 -15.97 -25.95
C ARG A 313 -31.49 -15.62 -27.26
N PRO A 314 -32.12 -16.58 -27.97
CA PRO A 314 -32.93 -16.29 -29.13
C PRO A 314 -34.25 -15.66 -28.69
N THR A 315 -34.68 -14.69 -29.49
CA THR A 315 -36.01 -14.07 -29.52
C THR A 315 -37.13 -15.09 -29.66
#